data_9cad719a4dbbf99091ce52eac450e415
#
_entry.id   9cad719a4dbbf99091ce52eac450e415
#
_cell.length_a   1.000
_cell.length_b   1.000
_cell.length_c   1.000
_cell.angle_alpha   90.00
_cell.angle_beta   90.00
_cell.angle_gamma   90.00
#
_symmetry.space_group_name_H-M   'P 1'
#
loop_
_entity.id
_entity.type
_entity.pdbx_description
1 polymer ?
#
loop_
_entity_poly.entity_id
_entity_poly.type
_entity_poly.pdbx_seq_one_letter_code
_entity_poly.pdbx_strand_id
1 'polypeptide(L)'
;MYWAVYDAQQYGIEKVTPGADGAEIHNGVAKILHDAGFRTEKINGKPQGFIHSTGHGVGLDIHEPPWVANTPPGLMVLRPGNVITIEPGLYYDGIGGVRIESIVLVTEYGCEPLDSAVPKTLLEIP
;
A
#
# COMPACT_ATOMS: atom_id res chain seq x y z
N MET A 1 6.51 -11.92 -7.76
CA MET A 1 6.05 -10.53 -7.55
C MET A 1 4.60 -10.47 -7.08
N TYR A 2 3.62 -11.00 -7.82
CA TYR A 2 2.20 -10.84 -7.50
C TYR A 2 1.86 -11.23 -6.05
N TRP A 3 2.19 -12.43 -5.62
CA TRP A 3 1.86 -12.91 -4.27
C TRP A 3 2.56 -12.12 -3.15
N ALA A 4 3.80 -11.66 -3.38
CA ALA A 4 4.48 -10.79 -2.42
C ALA A 4 3.77 -9.44 -2.26
N VAL A 5 3.29 -8.84 -3.36
CA VAL A 5 2.50 -7.62 -3.33
C VAL A 5 1.14 -7.86 -2.67
N TYR A 6 0.51 -9.01 -2.95
CA TYR A 6 -0.75 -9.41 -2.31
C TYR A 6 -0.59 -9.53 -0.79
N ASP A 7 0.42 -10.27 -0.32
CA ASP A 7 0.68 -10.45 1.13
C ASP A 7 0.98 -9.11 1.82
N ALA A 8 1.76 -8.25 1.16
CA ALA A 8 2.07 -6.91 1.65
C ALA A 8 0.82 -6.01 1.72
N GLN A 9 -0.09 -6.12 0.76
CA GLN A 9 -1.35 -5.39 0.75
C GLN A 9 -2.28 -5.88 1.86
N GLN A 10 -2.43 -7.20 2.04
CA GLN A 10 -3.25 -7.76 3.12
C GLN A 10 -2.72 -7.31 4.50
N TYR A 11 -1.40 -7.35 4.71
CA TYR A 11 -0.79 -6.82 5.91
C TYR A 11 -1.13 -5.33 6.12
N GLY A 12 -1.01 -4.52 5.06
CA GLY A 12 -1.34 -3.10 5.11
C GLY A 12 -2.78 -2.86 5.58
N ILE A 13 -3.75 -3.59 5.00
CA ILE A 13 -5.17 -3.51 5.37
C ILE A 13 -5.38 -3.93 6.83
N GLU A 14 -4.78 -5.04 7.28
CA GLU A 14 -4.90 -5.52 8.67
C GLU A 14 -4.40 -4.51 9.70
N LYS A 15 -3.45 -3.65 9.33
CA LYS A 15 -2.88 -2.62 10.22
C LYS A 15 -3.67 -1.31 10.22
N VAL A 16 -4.64 -1.15 9.34
CA VAL A 16 -5.52 0.03 9.33
C VAL A 16 -6.49 -0.02 10.49
N THR A 17 -6.23 0.80 11.50
CA THR A 17 -7.08 0.97 12.69
C THR A 17 -7.07 2.43 13.12
N PRO A 18 -8.08 2.89 13.91
CA PRO A 18 -8.01 4.19 14.54
C PRO A 18 -6.74 4.33 15.40
N GLY A 19 -6.01 5.42 15.22
CA GLY A 19 -4.76 5.68 15.92
C GLY A 19 -3.51 5.07 15.27
N ALA A 20 -3.62 4.27 14.22
CA ALA A 20 -2.47 3.74 13.50
C ALA A 20 -1.68 4.87 12.81
N ASP A 21 -0.36 4.76 12.84
CA ASP A 21 0.55 5.65 12.12
C ASP A 21 0.78 5.12 10.70
N GLY A 22 0.50 5.94 9.68
CA GLY A 22 0.72 5.59 8.29
C GLY A 22 2.18 5.24 7.96
N ALA A 23 3.15 5.80 8.69
CA ALA A 23 4.56 5.45 8.51
C ALA A 23 4.87 4.03 9.01
N GLU A 24 4.28 3.61 10.13
CA GLU A 24 4.46 2.24 10.64
C GLU A 24 3.86 1.21 9.68
N ILE A 25 2.68 1.50 9.13
CA ILE A 25 2.05 0.64 8.10
C ILE A 25 2.97 0.53 6.88
N HIS A 26 3.45 1.67 6.36
CA HIS A 26 4.34 1.69 5.19
C HIS A 26 5.63 0.91 5.43
N ASN A 27 6.27 1.09 6.58
CA ASN A 27 7.49 0.37 6.92
C ASN A 27 7.27 -1.14 7.02
N GLY A 28 6.13 -1.56 7.57
CA GLY A 28 5.76 -2.98 7.64
C GLY A 28 5.53 -3.59 6.25
N VAL A 29 4.83 -2.88 5.37
CA VAL A 29 4.64 -3.27 3.96
C VAL A 29 5.99 -3.42 3.25
N ALA A 30 6.87 -2.40 3.38
CA ALA A 30 8.20 -2.43 2.78
C ALA A 30 9.05 -3.61 3.30
N LYS A 31 8.95 -3.93 4.60
CA LYS A 31 9.63 -5.07 5.20
C LYS A 31 9.16 -6.41 4.62
N ILE A 32 7.86 -6.60 4.44
CA ILE A 32 7.32 -7.84 3.85
C ILE A 32 7.87 -8.04 2.43
N LEU A 33 7.86 -7.00 1.61
CA LEU A 33 8.39 -7.06 0.24
C LEU A 33 9.90 -7.36 0.24
N HIS A 34 10.66 -6.72 1.14
CA HIS A 34 12.08 -6.99 1.30
C HIS A 34 12.37 -8.44 1.75
N ASP A 35 11.64 -8.94 2.75
CA ASP A 35 11.81 -10.30 3.27
C ASP A 35 11.42 -11.37 2.24
N ALA A 36 10.49 -11.05 1.33
CA ALA A 36 10.16 -11.86 0.17
C ALA A 36 11.23 -11.83 -0.95
N GLY A 37 12.35 -11.11 -0.74
CA GLY A 37 13.49 -11.04 -1.65
C GLY A 37 13.43 -9.89 -2.67
N PHE A 38 12.43 -9.00 -2.58
CA PHE A 38 12.28 -7.86 -3.47
C PHE A 38 12.90 -6.59 -2.87
N ARG A 39 14.11 -6.28 -3.31
CA ARG A 39 14.84 -5.10 -2.81
C ARG A 39 14.40 -3.83 -3.49
N THR A 40 14.36 -2.73 -2.72
CA THR A 40 14.23 -1.38 -3.25
C THR A 40 15.61 -0.76 -3.37
N GLU A 41 16.04 -0.51 -4.59
CA GLU A 41 17.41 -0.02 -4.88
C GLU A 41 17.44 0.83 -6.16
N LYS A 42 18.55 1.52 -6.38
CA LYS A 42 18.81 2.21 -7.65
C LYS A 42 19.72 1.37 -8.54
N ILE A 43 19.23 0.99 -9.73
CA ILE A 43 20.00 0.29 -10.74
C ILE A 43 20.13 1.24 -11.93
N ASN A 44 21.38 1.53 -12.34
CA ASN A 44 21.67 2.49 -13.42
C ASN A 44 20.98 3.87 -13.23
N GLY A 45 20.92 4.35 -11.98
CA GLY A 45 20.32 5.62 -11.63
C GLY A 45 18.79 5.64 -11.53
N LYS A 46 18.10 4.56 -11.92
CA LYS A 46 16.65 4.42 -11.83
C LYS A 46 16.24 3.69 -10.53
N PRO A 47 15.29 4.21 -9.75
CA PRO A 47 14.75 3.49 -8.60
C PRO A 47 13.93 2.29 -9.09
N GLN A 48 14.07 1.16 -8.39
CA GLN A 48 13.35 -0.09 -8.65
C GLN A 48 12.91 -0.72 -7.32
N GLY A 49 11.93 -1.62 -7.37
CA GLY A 49 11.34 -2.25 -6.20
C GLY A 49 10.08 -1.51 -5.73
N PHE A 50 9.89 -1.36 -4.43
CA PHE A 50 8.80 -0.59 -3.83
C PHE A 50 9.22 0.88 -3.72
N ILE A 51 8.82 1.70 -4.69
CA ILE A 51 9.38 3.05 -4.92
C ILE A 51 8.40 4.20 -4.67
N HIS A 52 7.25 3.94 -4.07
CA HIS A 52 6.22 4.95 -3.76
C HIS A 52 5.58 4.71 -2.39
N SER A 53 4.67 5.58 -1.97
CA SER A 53 3.87 5.42 -0.74
C SER A 53 3.01 4.16 -0.78
N THR A 54 2.66 3.63 0.40
CA THR A 54 1.70 2.52 0.50
C THR A 54 0.28 2.98 0.21
N GLY A 55 -0.03 4.27 0.43
CA GLY A 55 -1.36 4.80 0.19
C GLY A 55 -1.50 6.27 0.56
N HIS A 56 -2.71 6.78 0.35
CA HIS A 56 -3.11 8.17 0.55
C HIS A 56 -4.60 8.29 0.83
N GLY A 57 -5.05 9.45 1.27
CA GLY A 57 -6.47 9.77 1.41
C GLY A 57 -7.20 9.83 0.06
N VAL A 58 -8.47 9.44 0.09
CA VAL A 58 -9.39 9.52 -1.06
C VAL A 58 -10.41 10.61 -0.79
N GLY A 59 -10.38 11.67 -1.60
CA GLY A 59 -11.25 12.84 -1.50
C GLY A 59 -11.39 13.58 -2.82
N LEU A 60 -11.25 14.89 -2.80
CA LEU A 60 -11.41 15.73 -4.00
C LEU A 60 -10.13 15.82 -4.84
N ASP A 61 -8.98 15.69 -4.20
CA ASP A 61 -7.69 15.69 -4.89
C ASP A 61 -7.29 14.25 -5.29
N ILE A 62 -6.47 14.14 -6.33
CA ILE A 62 -5.98 12.82 -6.79
C ILE A 62 -5.16 12.11 -5.71
N HIS A 63 -4.43 12.87 -4.90
CA HIS A 63 -3.72 12.42 -3.71
C HIS A 63 -3.89 13.46 -2.61
N GLU A 64 -4.35 13.05 -1.45
CA GLU A 64 -4.55 13.92 -0.30
C GLU A 64 -4.26 13.21 1.02
N PRO A 65 -4.11 13.94 2.15
CA PRO A 65 -4.02 13.32 3.48
C PRO A 65 -5.30 12.54 3.85
N PRO A 66 -5.15 11.52 4.74
CA PRO A 66 -3.93 11.10 5.41
C PRO A 66 -3.03 10.26 4.51
N TRP A 67 -1.70 10.34 4.75
CA TRP A 67 -0.71 9.58 3.99
C TRP A 67 -0.34 8.27 4.70
N VAL A 68 -0.20 7.19 3.94
CA VAL A 68 0.40 5.93 4.39
C VAL A 68 1.80 5.83 3.76
N ALA A 69 2.74 6.57 4.33
CA ALA A 69 4.07 6.78 3.77
C ALA A 69 5.10 7.11 4.85
N ASN A 70 6.38 7.00 4.51
CA ASN A 70 7.51 7.27 5.41
C ASN A 70 8.16 8.64 5.21
N THR A 71 7.61 9.49 4.36
CA THR A 71 8.15 10.83 4.08
C THR A 71 7.14 11.91 4.46
N PRO A 72 7.59 13.10 4.95
CA PRO A 72 6.67 14.21 5.17
C PRO A 72 5.91 14.58 3.87
N PRO A 73 4.62 14.81 3.96
CA PRO A 73 3.72 14.97 5.12
C PRO A 73 3.16 13.66 5.70
N GLY A 74 3.89 12.55 5.56
CA GLY A 74 3.45 11.17 5.77
C GLY A 74 3.15 10.73 7.20
N LEU A 75 3.51 11.49 8.21
CA LEU A 75 3.24 11.12 9.60
C LEU A 75 1.82 11.55 9.99
N MET A 76 0.81 10.80 9.54
CA MET A 76 -0.58 11.07 9.91
C MET A 76 -1.22 9.87 10.60
N VAL A 77 -1.68 10.13 11.81
CA VAL A 77 -2.46 9.17 12.57
C VAL A 77 -3.84 9.00 11.92
N LEU A 78 -4.21 7.77 11.61
CA LEU A 78 -5.50 7.43 11.02
C LEU A 78 -6.64 7.65 12.02
N ARG A 79 -7.77 8.16 11.54
CA ARG A 79 -8.95 8.47 12.35
C ARG A 79 -10.20 7.81 11.75
N PRO A 80 -11.20 7.46 12.58
CA PRO A 80 -12.49 7.02 12.05
C PRO A 80 -13.05 8.02 11.02
N GLY A 81 -13.59 7.50 9.93
CA GLY A 81 -14.09 8.29 8.80
C GLY A 81 -13.03 8.60 7.74
N ASN A 82 -11.74 8.35 7.96
CA ASN A 82 -10.77 8.44 6.87
C ASN A 82 -11.05 7.35 5.84
N VAL A 83 -11.01 7.72 4.57
CA VAL A 83 -10.98 6.81 3.43
C VAL A 83 -9.59 6.91 2.82
N ILE A 84 -8.91 5.79 2.70
CA ILE A 84 -7.52 5.73 2.23
C ILE A 84 -7.33 4.61 1.21
N THR A 85 -6.27 4.70 0.41
CA THR A 85 -5.79 3.58 -0.40
C THR A 85 -4.76 2.75 0.36
N ILE A 86 -4.69 1.44 0.07
CA ILE A 86 -3.58 0.54 0.39
C ILE A 86 -3.18 -0.13 -0.92
N GLU A 87 -2.06 0.31 -1.48
CA GLU A 87 -1.67 0.04 -2.88
C GLU A 87 -0.17 -0.31 -3.06
N PRO A 88 0.39 -1.24 -2.29
CA PRO A 88 1.79 -1.62 -2.49
C PRO A 88 2.04 -2.09 -3.92
N GLY A 89 3.25 -1.82 -4.42
CA GLY A 89 3.64 -2.24 -5.76
C GLY A 89 5.13 -2.48 -5.90
N LEU A 90 5.50 -3.34 -6.83
CA LEU A 90 6.88 -3.66 -7.20
C LEU A 90 7.10 -3.37 -8.68
N TYR A 91 8.21 -2.71 -8.99
CA TYR A 91 8.54 -2.28 -10.35
C TYR A 91 10.01 -2.54 -10.65
N TYR A 92 10.29 -3.35 -11.69
CA TYR A 92 11.64 -3.70 -12.12
C TYR A 92 11.80 -3.52 -13.62
N ASP A 93 12.85 -2.79 -14.03
CA ASP A 93 13.17 -2.54 -15.43
C ASP A 93 13.43 -3.88 -16.16
N GLY A 94 12.83 -4.06 -17.33
CA GLY A 94 12.92 -5.30 -18.11
C GLY A 94 12.05 -6.47 -17.63
N ILE A 95 11.40 -6.35 -16.46
CA ILE A 95 10.49 -7.37 -15.93
C ILE A 95 9.04 -6.87 -15.96
N GLY A 96 8.80 -5.64 -15.51
CA GLY A 96 7.47 -5.04 -15.40
C GLY A 96 7.13 -4.62 -13.98
N GLY A 97 5.84 -4.34 -13.75
CA GLY A 97 5.32 -3.93 -12.45
C GLY A 97 4.05 -4.67 -12.06
N VAL A 98 3.83 -4.76 -10.75
CA VAL A 98 2.59 -5.25 -10.13
C VAL A 98 2.18 -4.28 -9.05
N ARG A 99 0.91 -3.86 -9.04
CA ARG A 99 0.26 -3.14 -7.95
C ARG A 99 -1.08 -3.80 -7.66
N ILE A 100 -1.40 -3.98 -6.39
CA ILE A 100 -2.71 -4.41 -5.94
C ILE A 100 -3.21 -3.35 -4.98
N GLU A 101 -4.38 -2.80 -5.27
CA GLU A 101 -4.93 -1.66 -4.56
C GLU A 101 -6.29 -1.99 -3.95
N SER A 102 -6.56 -1.46 -2.78
CA SER A 102 -7.88 -1.41 -2.14
C SER A 102 -8.13 -0.03 -1.58
N ILE A 103 -9.41 0.38 -1.63
CA ILE A 103 -9.91 1.54 -0.90
C ILE A 103 -10.50 1.05 0.41
N VAL A 104 -10.08 1.68 1.52
CA VAL A 104 -10.40 1.24 2.87
C VAL A 104 -10.98 2.39 3.67
N LEU A 105 -12.13 2.16 4.31
CA LEU A 105 -12.72 3.07 5.30
C LEU A 105 -12.17 2.71 6.69
N VAL A 106 -11.61 3.68 7.40
CA VAL A 106 -11.25 3.54 8.82
C VAL A 106 -12.54 3.66 9.66
N THR A 107 -12.87 2.61 10.40
CA THR A 107 -14.05 2.56 11.29
C THR A 107 -13.65 2.89 12.74
N GLU A 108 -14.59 2.85 13.67
CA GLU A 108 -14.32 3.03 15.11
C GLU A 108 -13.45 1.91 15.70
N TYR A 109 -13.44 0.71 15.10
CA TYR A 109 -12.80 -0.49 15.68
C TYR A 109 -11.79 -1.18 14.75
N GLY A 110 -11.57 -0.66 13.56
CA GLY A 110 -10.69 -1.26 12.57
C GLY A 110 -10.87 -0.61 11.21
N CYS A 111 -11.05 -1.43 10.16
CA CYS A 111 -11.32 -0.91 8.82
C CYS A 111 -12.30 -1.79 8.03
N GLU A 112 -12.84 -1.21 6.97
CA GLU A 112 -13.72 -1.87 6.01
C GLU A 112 -13.22 -1.61 4.58
N PRO A 113 -12.77 -2.66 3.84
CA PRO A 113 -12.47 -2.54 2.41
C PRO A 113 -13.75 -2.25 1.62
N LEU A 114 -13.79 -1.13 0.90
CA LEU A 114 -14.95 -0.70 0.12
C LEU A 114 -15.06 -1.41 -1.24
N ASP A 115 -13.99 -2.08 -1.66
CA ASP A 115 -13.88 -2.82 -2.91
C ASP A 115 -13.86 -4.35 -2.72
N SER A 116 -14.45 -4.85 -1.64
CA SER A 116 -14.47 -6.29 -1.28
C SER A 116 -15.11 -7.18 -2.35
N ALA A 117 -15.97 -6.63 -3.21
CA ALA A 117 -16.56 -7.35 -4.33
C ALA A 117 -15.59 -7.58 -5.51
N VAL A 118 -14.44 -6.89 -5.54
CA VAL A 118 -13.43 -7.05 -6.59
C VAL A 118 -12.48 -8.18 -6.21
N PRO A 119 -12.40 -9.27 -7.01
CA PRO A 119 -11.47 -10.36 -6.74
C PRO A 119 -10.01 -9.88 -6.72
N LYS A 120 -9.26 -10.28 -5.70
CA LYS A 120 -7.81 -10.03 -5.60
C LYS A 120 -6.97 -11.24 -6.02
N THR A 121 -7.60 -12.28 -6.53
CA THR A 121 -6.92 -13.45 -7.08
C THR A 121 -6.39 -13.14 -8.48
N LEU A 122 -5.17 -13.62 -8.78
CA LEU A 122 -4.61 -13.52 -10.12
C LEU A 122 -5.51 -14.23 -11.13
N LEU A 123 -6.01 -13.50 -12.11
CA LEU A 123 -6.75 -14.06 -13.25
C LEU A 123 -5.81 -14.14 -14.45
N GLU A 124 -5.52 -15.36 -14.88
CA GLU A 124 -4.78 -15.61 -16.12
C GLU A 124 -5.77 -15.70 -17.28
N ILE A 125 -5.61 -14.82 -18.26
CA ILE A 125 -6.44 -14.80 -19.47
C ILE A 125 -5.66 -15.49 -20.58
N PRO A 126 -6.22 -16.54 -21.21
CA PRO A 126 -5.53 -17.29 -22.27
C PRO A 126 -5.33 -16.48 -23.55
#